data_37f5efce05936de7546724b44c97f47e
#
_entry.id   37f5efce05936de7546724b44c97f47e
#
_cell.length_a   1.000
_cell.length_b   1.000
_cell.length_c   1.000
_cell.angle_alpha   90.00
_cell.angle_beta   90.00
_cell.angle_gamma   90.00
#
_symmetry.space_group_name_H-M   'P 1'
#
loop_
_entity.id
_entity.type
_entity.pdbx_description
1 polymer ?
#
loop_
_entity_poly.entity_id
_entity_poly.type
_entity_poly.pdbx_seq_one_letter_code
_entity_poly.pdbx_strand_id
1 'polypeptide(L)'
;MDANIPYIVSDDAIPHLLKFCHQNGYANIFLVADPNTYTVLGQRTEQALRESGIDVKTILLTGEEIATDEHYVMRTFVETGGEDRQYLAVGSGTITDITRFVSHRARTVFISLPTAPSVDGYTSTVAPMVVGRYKGPIQAHPPVAVFANLPTLCAAPREMIAAGLGDLLGKYTSLADWQLGALLYDEPYSAEIDQQMRGSVDRTVEAIGSIKEASCEGITRLMDGLVGSGFGMLAFGDSRPASGSEHHVAHFWEMKFILEGRPAVLHGTKVGVATVLAAKRYELLRRMSKAEADRVLGPRTLPSQAQMLAEIRAGYGPVTERIVQIQKPLFAMTPADFASLKERILANWDRIQEIAATVPTAEQIADWITAAGGPVDPAAIGLRPDEVRLGLVSGHYLRDRFTLNRLGYWLNLPLGIEA
;
A
#
# COMPACT_ATOMS: atom_id res chain seq x y z
N MET A 1 -3.10 22.17 -3.69
CA MET A 1 -4.57 22.07 -3.74
C MET A 1 -5.00 21.43 -2.44
N ASP A 2 -5.60 22.19 -1.55
CA ASP A 2 -6.22 21.64 -0.33
C ASP A 2 -7.46 20.86 -0.76
N ALA A 3 -7.27 19.60 -1.11
CA ALA A 3 -8.38 18.69 -1.34
C ALA A 3 -8.98 18.33 0.02
N ASN A 4 -9.86 19.18 0.52
CA ASN A 4 -10.63 18.89 1.73
C ASN A 4 -11.69 17.83 1.39
N ILE A 5 -11.24 16.57 1.31
CA ILE A 5 -12.10 15.41 1.05
C ILE A 5 -12.87 15.12 2.34
N PRO A 6 -14.21 15.28 2.38
CA PRO A 6 -15.00 14.89 3.53
C PRO A 6 -14.78 13.41 3.87
N TYR A 7 -14.38 13.15 5.10
CA TYR A 7 -14.26 11.81 5.68
C TYR A 7 -15.12 11.74 6.93
N ILE A 8 -16.09 10.83 6.94
CA ILE A 8 -17.04 10.67 8.04
C ILE A 8 -17.14 9.19 8.41
N VAL A 9 -16.87 8.88 9.67
CA VAL A 9 -17.17 7.59 10.29
C VAL A 9 -18.40 7.77 11.16
N SER A 10 -19.43 6.96 10.97
CA SER A 10 -20.65 7.02 11.78
C SER A 10 -21.37 5.69 11.86
N ASP A 11 -22.26 5.55 12.86
CA ASP A 11 -23.12 4.36 13.04
C ASP A 11 -24.07 4.15 11.86
N ASP A 12 -24.42 5.22 11.14
CA ASP A 12 -25.12 5.16 9.86
C ASP A 12 -24.54 6.21 8.90
N ALA A 13 -23.74 5.75 7.94
CA ALA A 13 -23.09 6.61 6.96
C ALA A 13 -24.03 7.02 5.80
N ILE A 14 -25.14 6.32 5.59
CA ILE A 14 -26.03 6.55 4.44
C ILE A 14 -26.67 7.94 4.47
N PRO A 15 -27.22 8.46 5.58
CA PRO A 15 -27.75 9.82 5.64
C PRO A 15 -26.73 10.89 5.26
N HIS A 16 -25.46 10.70 5.65
CA HIS A 16 -24.38 11.61 5.29
C HIS A 16 -24.08 11.57 3.77
N LEU A 17 -24.06 10.37 3.19
CA LEU A 17 -23.95 10.16 1.75
C LEU A 17 -25.08 10.86 0.98
N LEU A 18 -26.35 10.65 1.38
CA LEU A 18 -27.52 11.28 0.74
C LEU A 18 -27.44 12.79 0.79
N LYS A 19 -27.13 13.36 1.96
CA LYS A 19 -26.95 14.79 2.13
C LYS A 19 -25.86 15.32 1.20
N PHE A 20 -24.73 14.64 1.10
CA PHE A 20 -23.63 15.02 0.22
C PHE A 20 -24.04 14.96 -1.25
N CYS A 21 -24.74 13.93 -1.69
CA CYS A 21 -25.24 13.82 -3.05
C CYS A 21 -26.18 14.95 -3.41
N HIS A 22 -27.16 15.27 -2.56
CA HIS A 22 -28.10 16.37 -2.78
C HIS A 22 -27.40 17.73 -2.81
N GLN A 23 -26.46 17.99 -1.90
CA GLN A 23 -25.70 19.25 -1.85
C GLN A 23 -24.85 19.49 -3.09
N ASN A 24 -24.38 18.42 -3.75
CA ASN A 24 -23.54 18.49 -4.95
C ASN A 24 -24.32 18.24 -6.25
N GLY A 25 -25.66 18.06 -6.18
CA GLY A 25 -26.48 17.82 -7.36
C GLY A 25 -26.24 16.47 -8.04
N TYR A 26 -25.77 15.46 -7.29
CA TYR A 26 -25.55 14.10 -7.81
C TYR A 26 -26.87 13.33 -7.86
N ALA A 27 -27.56 13.43 -8.99
CA ALA A 27 -28.87 12.85 -9.21
C ALA A 27 -28.82 11.47 -9.89
N ASN A 28 -27.69 11.10 -10.48
CA ASN A 28 -27.50 9.86 -11.24
C ASN A 28 -26.22 9.17 -10.79
N ILE A 29 -26.32 7.93 -10.27
CA ILE A 29 -25.18 7.22 -9.66
C ILE A 29 -25.03 5.83 -10.27
N PHE A 30 -23.80 5.45 -10.62
CA PHE A 30 -23.37 4.06 -10.74
C PHE A 30 -22.91 3.55 -9.37
N LEU A 31 -23.63 2.60 -8.78
CA LEU A 31 -23.20 1.89 -7.59
C LEU A 31 -22.39 0.67 -8.03
N VAL A 32 -21.10 0.64 -7.71
CA VAL A 32 -20.18 -0.47 -8.04
C VAL A 32 -19.94 -1.30 -6.78
N ALA A 33 -20.21 -2.60 -6.85
CA ALA A 33 -20.05 -3.54 -5.74
C ALA A 33 -19.74 -4.96 -6.27
N ASP A 34 -19.33 -5.86 -5.38
CA ASP A 34 -19.39 -7.30 -5.58
C ASP A 34 -20.58 -7.91 -4.80
N PRO A 35 -20.92 -9.20 -4.99
CA PRO A 35 -22.06 -9.82 -4.31
C PRO A 35 -22.00 -9.73 -2.78
N ASN A 36 -20.80 -9.85 -2.18
CA ASN A 36 -20.63 -9.78 -0.73
C ASN A 36 -20.83 -8.35 -0.23
N THR A 37 -20.16 -7.37 -0.84
CA THR A 37 -20.23 -5.97 -0.45
C THR A 37 -21.59 -5.35 -0.75
N TYR A 38 -22.26 -5.83 -1.81
CA TYR A 38 -23.66 -5.47 -2.10
C TYR A 38 -24.60 -5.97 -1.01
N THR A 39 -24.44 -7.22 -0.58
CA THR A 39 -25.29 -7.82 0.47
C THR A 39 -25.12 -7.09 1.81
N VAL A 40 -23.87 -6.77 2.23
CA VAL A 40 -23.63 -6.20 3.55
C VAL A 40 -23.96 -4.71 3.66
N LEU A 41 -23.88 -3.94 2.56
CA LEU A 41 -24.12 -2.49 2.58
C LEU A 41 -24.77 -1.97 1.29
N GLY A 42 -24.44 -2.52 0.12
CA GLY A 42 -24.84 -2.01 -1.19
C GLY A 42 -26.35 -1.96 -1.38
N GLN A 43 -27.07 -3.03 -1.05
CA GLN A 43 -28.53 -3.13 -1.21
C GLN A 43 -29.27 -2.03 -0.41
N ARG A 44 -28.89 -1.86 0.86
CA ARG A 44 -29.46 -0.81 1.73
C ARG A 44 -29.15 0.59 1.19
N THR A 45 -27.92 0.78 0.69
CA THR A 45 -27.49 2.06 0.11
C THR A 45 -28.24 2.37 -1.17
N GLU A 46 -28.39 1.41 -2.08
CA GLU A 46 -29.18 1.56 -3.31
C GLU A 46 -30.62 1.94 -3.02
N GLN A 47 -31.26 1.23 -2.10
CA GLN A 47 -32.63 1.52 -1.69
C GLN A 47 -32.77 2.95 -1.17
N ALA A 48 -31.92 3.37 -0.25
CA ALA A 48 -31.95 4.72 0.32
C ALA A 48 -31.72 5.81 -0.73
N LEU A 49 -30.80 5.59 -1.68
CA LEU A 49 -30.56 6.51 -2.79
C LEU A 49 -31.81 6.66 -3.65
N ARG A 50 -32.46 5.54 -4.05
CA ARG A 50 -33.70 5.57 -4.85
C ARG A 50 -34.86 6.23 -4.11
N GLU A 51 -35.05 5.94 -2.83
CA GLU A 51 -36.07 6.57 -1.98
C GLU A 51 -35.86 8.08 -1.83
N SER A 52 -34.59 8.54 -1.90
CA SER A 52 -34.27 9.97 -1.88
C SER A 52 -34.38 10.66 -3.24
N GLY A 53 -34.84 9.97 -4.30
CA GLY A 53 -35.01 10.51 -5.65
C GLY A 53 -33.75 10.47 -6.53
N ILE A 54 -32.69 9.78 -6.11
CA ILE A 54 -31.48 9.60 -6.92
C ILE A 54 -31.65 8.37 -7.81
N ASP A 55 -31.39 8.52 -9.12
CA ASP A 55 -31.44 7.40 -10.06
C ASP A 55 -30.15 6.56 -9.94
N VAL A 56 -30.30 5.29 -9.59
CA VAL A 56 -29.18 4.36 -9.34
C VAL A 56 -29.19 3.23 -10.36
N LYS A 57 -28.02 3.03 -10.98
CA LYS A 57 -27.73 1.86 -11.79
C LYS A 57 -26.62 1.07 -11.11
N THR A 58 -26.94 -0.15 -10.67
CA THR A 58 -25.99 -0.99 -9.94
C THR A 58 -25.17 -1.83 -10.91
N ILE A 59 -23.85 -1.76 -10.78
CA ILE A 59 -22.86 -2.58 -11.49
C ILE A 59 -22.34 -3.62 -10.50
N LEU A 60 -22.79 -4.86 -10.64
CA LEU A 60 -22.42 -5.97 -9.77
C LEU A 60 -21.32 -6.79 -10.43
N LEU A 61 -20.09 -6.66 -9.92
CA LEU A 61 -18.93 -7.40 -10.39
C LEU A 61 -18.97 -8.81 -9.80
N THR A 62 -19.16 -9.83 -10.66
CA THR A 62 -19.27 -11.24 -10.25
C THR A 62 -18.11 -12.04 -10.82
N GLY A 63 -17.62 -13.03 -10.08
CA GLY A 63 -16.54 -13.95 -10.44
C GLY A 63 -16.06 -14.72 -9.22
N GLU A 64 -15.19 -15.71 -9.41
CA GLU A 64 -14.59 -16.45 -8.29
C GLU A 64 -13.64 -15.57 -7.48
N GLU A 65 -12.86 -14.77 -8.18
CA GLU A 65 -11.91 -13.81 -7.58
C GLU A 65 -11.97 -12.50 -8.38
N ILE A 66 -12.37 -11.41 -7.71
CA ILE A 66 -12.43 -10.08 -8.33
C ILE A 66 -11.09 -9.38 -8.11
N ALA A 67 -10.42 -9.03 -9.20
CA ALA A 67 -9.12 -8.38 -9.20
C ALA A 67 -9.17 -7.00 -9.87
N THR A 68 -8.22 -6.15 -9.53
CA THR A 68 -8.03 -4.85 -10.20
C THR A 68 -7.30 -5.03 -11.52
N ASP A 69 -7.91 -5.73 -12.48
CA ASP A 69 -7.32 -6.10 -13.77
C ASP A 69 -8.11 -5.58 -14.98
N GLU A 70 -7.58 -5.88 -16.16
CA GLU A 70 -8.16 -5.48 -17.44
C GLU A 70 -9.59 -6.04 -17.62
N HIS A 71 -9.86 -7.25 -17.11
CA HIS A 71 -11.16 -7.91 -17.26
C HIS A 71 -12.25 -7.13 -16.51
N TYR A 72 -12.06 -6.88 -15.22
CA TYR A 72 -13.06 -6.19 -14.40
C TYR A 72 -13.19 -4.70 -14.74
N VAL A 73 -12.11 -4.06 -15.13
CA VAL A 73 -12.16 -2.68 -15.66
C VAL A 73 -12.99 -2.61 -16.93
N MET A 74 -12.72 -3.49 -17.91
CA MET A 74 -13.48 -3.49 -19.16
C MET A 74 -14.95 -3.84 -18.92
N ARG A 75 -15.23 -4.81 -18.06
CA ARG A 75 -16.59 -5.16 -17.68
C ARG A 75 -17.33 -3.96 -17.07
N THR A 76 -16.69 -3.23 -16.16
CA THR A 76 -17.29 -2.02 -15.56
C THR A 76 -17.58 -0.98 -16.64
N PHE A 77 -16.67 -0.71 -17.57
CA PHE A 77 -16.90 0.21 -18.68
C PHE A 77 -18.07 -0.20 -19.58
N VAL A 78 -18.20 -1.48 -19.92
CA VAL A 78 -19.31 -1.97 -20.75
C VAL A 78 -20.65 -1.77 -20.05
N GLU A 79 -20.72 -2.03 -18.74
CA GLU A 79 -21.93 -1.88 -17.93
C GLU A 79 -22.38 -0.40 -17.81
N THR A 80 -21.46 0.57 -17.93
CA THR A 80 -21.84 2.01 -17.88
C THR A 80 -22.58 2.48 -19.12
N GLY A 81 -22.42 1.83 -20.26
CA GLY A 81 -23.11 2.17 -21.50
C GLY A 81 -22.87 3.58 -22.01
N GLY A 82 -21.81 4.28 -21.53
CA GLY A 82 -21.52 5.67 -21.89
C GLY A 82 -22.42 6.72 -21.25
N GLU A 83 -23.20 6.36 -20.23
CA GLU A 83 -24.03 7.29 -19.47
C GLU A 83 -23.17 8.21 -18.59
N ASP A 84 -23.57 9.48 -18.47
CA ASP A 84 -22.96 10.43 -17.56
C ASP A 84 -23.56 10.32 -16.16
N ARG A 85 -22.84 9.65 -15.27
CA ARG A 85 -23.20 9.43 -13.87
C ARG A 85 -21.99 9.57 -12.97
N GLN A 86 -22.19 9.91 -11.71
CA GLN A 86 -21.18 9.80 -10.69
C GLN A 86 -21.05 8.34 -10.24
N TYR A 87 -19.90 7.97 -9.68
CA TYR A 87 -19.68 6.60 -9.22
C TYR A 87 -19.70 6.53 -7.69
N LEU A 88 -20.22 5.46 -7.15
CA LEU A 88 -20.18 5.11 -5.74
C LEU A 88 -19.52 3.73 -5.60
N ALA A 89 -18.34 3.69 -5.03
CA ALA A 89 -17.65 2.44 -4.69
C ALA A 89 -18.20 1.90 -3.36
N VAL A 90 -18.96 0.82 -3.38
CA VAL A 90 -19.40 0.11 -2.18
C VAL A 90 -18.58 -1.15 -2.04
N GLY A 91 -17.46 -1.08 -1.29
CA GLY A 91 -16.55 -2.20 -1.17
C GLY A 91 -15.22 -1.85 -0.50
N SER A 92 -14.32 -2.82 -0.46
CA SER A 92 -12.96 -2.62 0.05
C SER A 92 -12.00 -2.14 -1.07
N GLY A 93 -10.70 -2.37 -0.92
CA GLY A 93 -9.67 -1.87 -1.81
C GLY A 93 -9.92 -2.17 -3.30
N THR A 94 -10.25 -3.41 -3.65
CA THR A 94 -10.45 -3.84 -5.05
C THR A 94 -11.58 -3.07 -5.74
N ILE A 95 -12.76 -3.00 -5.12
CA ILE A 95 -13.91 -2.25 -5.66
C ILE A 95 -13.59 -0.76 -5.74
N THR A 96 -12.92 -0.22 -4.71
CA THR A 96 -12.48 1.18 -4.70
C THR A 96 -11.54 1.48 -5.86
N ASP A 97 -10.55 0.64 -6.12
CA ASP A 97 -9.54 0.87 -7.17
C ASP A 97 -10.12 0.73 -8.58
N ILE A 98 -10.98 -0.27 -8.83
CA ILE A 98 -11.70 -0.40 -10.10
C ILE A 98 -12.55 0.85 -10.34
N THR A 99 -13.34 1.26 -9.34
CA THR A 99 -14.23 2.42 -9.43
C THR A 99 -13.46 3.71 -9.63
N ARG A 100 -12.37 3.92 -8.88
CA ARG A 100 -11.46 5.05 -9.03
C ARG A 100 -10.91 5.15 -10.44
N PHE A 101 -10.40 4.03 -10.97
CA PHE A 101 -9.82 4.01 -12.31
C PHE A 101 -10.86 4.31 -13.39
N VAL A 102 -12.03 3.64 -13.33
CA VAL A 102 -13.09 3.78 -14.34
C VAL A 102 -13.67 5.20 -14.30
N SER A 103 -14.01 5.73 -13.13
CA SER A 103 -14.53 7.11 -12.98
C SER A 103 -13.55 8.16 -13.50
N HIS A 104 -12.24 7.97 -13.21
CA HIS A 104 -11.20 8.85 -13.75
C HIS A 104 -11.15 8.85 -15.28
N ARG A 105 -11.21 7.66 -15.89
CA ARG A 105 -11.23 7.54 -17.36
C ARG A 105 -12.52 8.05 -17.99
N ALA A 106 -13.63 7.90 -17.28
CA ALA A 106 -14.92 8.49 -17.67
C ALA A 106 -15.00 10.01 -17.43
N ARG A 107 -13.95 10.64 -16.84
CA ARG A 107 -13.88 12.07 -16.53
C ARG A 107 -14.99 12.55 -15.59
N THR A 108 -15.39 11.71 -14.67
CA THR A 108 -16.36 12.00 -13.62
C THR A 108 -15.76 11.68 -12.25
N VAL A 109 -16.52 11.90 -11.18
CA VAL A 109 -16.06 11.71 -9.80
C VAL A 109 -16.53 10.38 -9.22
N PHE A 110 -15.89 9.93 -8.12
CA PHE A 110 -16.44 8.86 -7.33
C PHE A 110 -16.45 9.19 -5.84
N ILE A 111 -17.39 8.54 -5.13
CA ILE A 111 -17.52 8.54 -3.68
C ILE A 111 -17.09 7.15 -3.20
N SER A 112 -16.36 7.06 -2.08
CA SER A 112 -15.98 5.80 -1.45
C SER A 112 -16.88 5.49 -0.26
N LEU A 113 -17.44 4.28 -0.22
CA LEU A 113 -18.20 3.72 0.89
C LEU A 113 -17.54 2.38 1.29
N PRO A 114 -16.45 2.43 2.10
CA PRO A 114 -15.68 1.25 2.49
C PRO A 114 -16.50 0.24 3.29
N THR A 115 -16.31 -1.05 2.99
CA THR A 115 -16.96 -2.16 3.72
C THR A 115 -16.02 -2.92 4.64
N ALA A 116 -14.74 -2.65 4.60
CA ALA A 116 -13.72 -3.21 5.50
C ALA A 116 -12.54 -2.25 5.67
N PRO A 117 -11.90 -2.17 6.85
CA PRO A 117 -10.70 -1.36 7.07
C PRO A 117 -9.43 -2.15 6.66
N SER A 118 -9.26 -2.44 5.35
CA SER A 118 -8.31 -3.45 4.87
C SER A 118 -7.07 -2.93 4.14
N VAL A 119 -7.05 -1.64 3.75
CA VAL A 119 -5.95 -0.99 3.02
C VAL A 119 -5.90 0.51 3.30
N ASP A 120 -4.77 1.16 3.07
CA ASP A 120 -4.61 2.61 3.22
C ASP A 120 -4.96 3.42 1.94
N GLY A 121 -5.32 2.74 0.86
CA GLY A 121 -5.53 3.32 -0.46
C GLY A 121 -6.85 4.06 -0.68
N TYR A 122 -7.74 4.22 0.31
CA TYR A 122 -9.09 4.80 0.10
C TYR A 122 -9.07 6.21 -0.47
N THR A 123 -8.14 7.04 -0.07
CA THR A 123 -8.00 8.45 -0.53
C THR A 123 -6.84 8.66 -1.51
N SER A 124 -6.22 7.58 -2.01
CA SER A 124 -5.11 7.64 -2.96
C SER A 124 -5.49 8.25 -4.31
N THR A 125 -4.50 8.83 -4.99
CA THR A 125 -4.59 9.32 -6.38
C THR A 125 -4.22 8.26 -7.42
N VAL A 126 -3.81 7.07 -6.98
CA VAL A 126 -3.42 5.96 -7.87
C VAL A 126 -4.28 4.74 -7.62
N ALA A 127 -4.53 3.97 -8.68
CA ALA A 127 -5.12 2.65 -8.62
C ALA A 127 -4.03 1.60 -8.94
N PRO A 128 -3.72 0.68 -8.01
CA PRO A 128 -2.84 -0.46 -8.30
C PRO A 128 -3.56 -1.46 -9.20
N MET A 129 -3.19 -1.47 -10.50
CA MET A 129 -3.84 -2.27 -11.52
C MET A 129 -2.91 -3.36 -12.06
N VAL A 130 -3.49 -4.51 -12.39
CA VAL A 130 -2.80 -5.58 -13.13
C VAL A 130 -3.05 -5.39 -14.62
N VAL A 131 -1.98 -5.12 -15.37
CA VAL A 131 -2.03 -4.95 -16.83
C VAL A 131 -0.90 -5.78 -17.43
N GLY A 132 -1.22 -6.69 -18.33
CA GLY A 132 -0.22 -7.56 -18.95
C GLY A 132 0.57 -8.38 -17.92
N ARG A 133 -0.09 -8.89 -16.88
CA ARG A 133 0.50 -9.65 -15.75
C ARG A 133 1.47 -8.85 -14.85
N TYR A 134 1.57 -7.54 -15.05
CA TYR A 134 2.32 -6.64 -14.17
C TYR A 134 1.37 -5.82 -13.32
N LYS A 135 1.51 -5.89 -11.99
CA LYS A 135 0.79 -5.03 -11.06
C LYS A 135 1.59 -3.76 -10.79
N GLY A 136 0.99 -2.63 -11.13
CA GLY A 136 1.63 -1.33 -10.92
C GLY A 136 0.62 -0.21 -10.66
N PRO A 137 1.08 0.93 -10.11
CA PRO A 137 0.25 2.09 -9.89
C PRO A 137 -0.11 2.73 -11.23
N ILE A 138 -1.38 2.99 -11.44
CA ILE A 138 -1.86 3.80 -12.57
C ILE A 138 -2.48 5.08 -12.00
N GLN A 139 -2.07 6.21 -12.56
CA GLN A 139 -2.58 7.52 -12.14
C GLN A 139 -4.09 7.62 -12.38
N ALA A 140 -4.79 8.06 -11.35
CA ALA A 140 -6.22 8.31 -11.31
C ALA A 140 -6.51 9.58 -10.50
N HIS A 141 -7.61 9.61 -9.74
CA HIS A 141 -7.97 10.72 -8.85
C HIS A 141 -8.47 10.19 -7.50
N PRO A 142 -8.41 11.00 -6.42
CA PRO A 142 -8.97 10.61 -5.14
C PRO A 142 -10.51 10.62 -5.20
N PRO A 143 -11.22 10.00 -4.24
CA PRO A 143 -12.66 10.16 -4.08
C PRO A 143 -12.99 11.61 -3.72
N VAL A 144 -14.21 12.06 -4.05
CA VAL A 144 -14.70 13.36 -3.61
C VAL A 144 -15.23 13.34 -2.17
N ALA A 145 -15.50 12.16 -1.62
CA ALA A 145 -15.84 11.94 -0.21
C ALA A 145 -15.65 10.47 0.17
N VAL A 146 -15.44 10.22 1.47
CA VAL A 146 -15.39 8.87 2.06
C VAL A 146 -16.40 8.81 3.21
N PHE A 147 -17.34 7.87 3.13
CA PHE A 147 -18.35 7.63 4.16
C PHE A 147 -18.19 6.23 4.74
N ALA A 148 -17.72 6.11 5.95
CA ALA A 148 -17.44 4.84 6.62
C ALA A 148 -18.60 4.45 7.55
N ASN A 149 -19.33 3.39 7.20
CA ASN A 149 -20.38 2.84 8.05
C ASN A 149 -19.76 1.95 9.12
N LEU A 150 -19.71 2.41 10.35
CA LEU A 150 -18.98 1.77 11.43
C LEU A 150 -19.47 0.35 11.73
N PRO A 151 -20.77 0.04 11.81
CA PRO A 151 -21.23 -1.32 12.02
C PRO A 151 -20.79 -2.30 10.93
N THR A 152 -20.77 -1.86 9.67
CA THR A 152 -20.25 -2.67 8.55
C THR A 152 -18.76 -2.94 8.68
N LEU A 153 -17.97 -1.92 9.05
CA LEU A 153 -16.53 -2.08 9.24
C LEU A 153 -16.21 -2.99 10.45
N CYS A 154 -16.97 -2.89 11.55
CA CYS A 154 -16.80 -3.76 12.72
C CYS A 154 -17.16 -5.23 12.42
N ALA A 155 -18.10 -5.46 11.49
CA ALA A 155 -18.52 -6.79 11.06
C ALA A 155 -17.65 -7.37 9.92
N ALA A 156 -16.64 -6.64 9.46
CA ALA A 156 -15.73 -7.11 8.40
C ALA A 156 -14.99 -8.39 8.82
N PRO A 157 -14.65 -9.27 7.88
CA PRO A 157 -13.85 -10.46 8.17
C PRO A 157 -12.55 -10.12 8.92
N ARG A 158 -12.20 -10.93 9.91
CA ARG A 158 -11.02 -10.70 10.75
C ARG A 158 -9.73 -10.58 9.98
N GLU A 159 -9.58 -11.39 8.93
CA GLU A 159 -8.42 -11.32 8.05
C GLU A 159 -8.31 -9.97 7.32
N MET A 160 -9.43 -9.30 7.03
CA MET A 160 -9.42 -7.98 6.40
C MET A 160 -9.04 -6.87 7.40
N ILE A 161 -9.50 -6.98 8.66
CA ILE A 161 -9.09 -6.08 9.73
C ILE A 161 -7.59 -6.21 10.01
N ALA A 162 -7.10 -7.45 10.13
CA ALA A 162 -5.68 -7.74 10.31
C ALA A 162 -4.83 -7.28 9.13
N ALA A 163 -5.34 -7.41 7.90
CA ALA A 163 -4.68 -6.91 6.69
C ALA A 163 -4.53 -5.38 6.74
N GLY A 164 -5.59 -4.65 7.12
CA GLY A 164 -5.50 -3.19 7.26
C GLY A 164 -4.49 -2.77 8.31
N LEU A 165 -4.44 -3.45 9.45
CA LEU A 165 -3.40 -3.20 10.44
C LEU A 165 -2.00 -3.49 9.89
N GLY A 166 -1.80 -4.61 9.18
CA GLY A 166 -0.53 -4.96 8.56
C GLY A 166 -0.07 -3.92 7.53
N ASP A 167 -1.00 -3.39 6.73
CA ASP A 167 -0.73 -2.31 5.78
C ASP A 167 -0.31 -1.02 6.51
N LEU A 168 -1.03 -0.65 7.58
CA LEU A 168 -0.73 0.55 8.35
C LEU A 168 0.62 0.46 9.09
N LEU A 169 0.95 -0.69 9.68
CA LEU A 169 2.23 -0.90 10.39
C LEU A 169 3.44 -0.76 9.46
N GLY A 170 3.28 -1.02 8.16
CA GLY A 170 4.29 -0.75 7.14
C GLY A 170 4.79 0.70 7.13
N LYS A 171 4.02 1.63 7.70
CA LYS A 171 4.42 3.06 7.76
C LYS A 171 5.63 3.29 8.67
N TYR A 172 5.88 2.44 9.65
CA TYR A 172 7.11 2.53 10.45
C TYR A 172 8.37 2.34 9.58
N THR A 173 8.34 1.39 8.66
CA THR A 173 9.47 1.11 7.77
C THR A 173 9.49 2.04 6.56
N SER A 174 8.34 2.38 5.96
CA SER A 174 8.29 3.28 4.81
C SER A 174 8.70 4.71 5.14
N LEU A 175 8.35 5.25 6.32
CA LEU A 175 8.79 6.57 6.77
C LEU A 175 10.30 6.60 7.05
N ALA A 176 10.86 5.54 7.63
CA ALA A 176 12.31 5.41 7.79
C ALA A 176 13.02 5.32 6.43
N ASP A 177 12.50 4.55 5.49
CA ASP A 177 13.01 4.46 4.13
C ASP A 177 12.94 5.80 3.40
N TRP A 178 11.87 6.56 3.58
CA TRP A 178 11.71 7.87 2.98
C TRP A 178 12.74 8.88 3.51
N GLN A 179 13.03 8.85 4.82
CA GLN A 179 14.13 9.63 5.42
C GLN A 179 15.49 9.19 4.87
N LEU A 180 15.73 7.87 4.70
CA LEU A 180 16.97 7.38 4.08
C LEU A 180 17.11 7.85 2.63
N GLY A 181 16.01 7.82 1.86
CA GLY A 181 16.00 8.32 0.48
C GLY A 181 16.32 9.82 0.39
N ALA A 182 15.75 10.62 1.28
CA ALA A 182 16.06 12.05 1.38
C ALA A 182 17.52 12.30 1.76
N LEU A 183 18.03 11.56 2.74
CA LEU A 183 19.40 11.72 3.25
C LEU A 183 20.48 11.31 2.24
N LEU A 184 20.24 10.20 1.52
CA LEU A 184 21.27 9.53 0.71
C LEU A 184 21.11 9.72 -0.80
N TYR A 185 19.90 10.06 -1.26
CA TYR A 185 19.57 10.12 -2.68
C TYR A 185 18.87 11.42 -3.10
N ASP A 186 18.84 12.42 -2.19
CA ASP A 186 18.20 13.72 -2.41
C ASP A 186 16.72 13.60 -2.85
N GLU A 187 16.04 12.52 -2.40
CA GLU A 187 14.62 12.33 -2.68
C GLU A 187 13.78 13.40 -1.98
N PRO A 188 12.68 13.88 -2.61
CA PRO A 188 11.83 14.86 -1.97
C PRO A 188 11.20 14.31 -0.70
N TYR A 189 11.17 15.13 0.36
CA TYR A 189 10.72 14.75 1.70
C TYR A 189 9.96 15.90 2.38
N SER A 190 8.99 15.55 3.22
CA SER A 190 8.27 16.49 4.09
C SER A 190 8.24 15.95 5.52
N ALA A 191 8.93 16.67 6.41
CA ALA A 191 8.95 16.33 7.83
C ALA A 191 7.57 16.46 8.49
N GLU A 192 6.74 17.38 8.02
CA GLU A 192 5.38 17.57 8.51
C GLU A 192 4.50 16.35 8.21
N ILE A 193 4.52 15.86 6.95
CA ILE A 193 3.76 14.68 6.54
C ILE A 193 4.28 13.44 7.28
N ASP A 194 5.59 13.26 7.41
CA ASP A 194 6.20 12.16 8.17
C ASP A 194 5.66 12.14 9.61
N GLN A 195 5.72 13.28 10.30
CA GLN A 195 5.26 13.39 11.68
C GLN A 195 3.76 13.11 11.81
N GLN A 196 2.93 13.61 10.90
CA GLN A 196 1.49 13.37 10.89
C GLN A 196 1.17 11.89 10.70
N MET A 197 1.81 11.23 9.73
CA MET A 197 1.61 9.82 9.45
C MET A 197 2.10 8.93 10.59
N ARG A 198 3.27 9.21 11.15
CA ARG A 198 3.81 8.49 12.32
C ARG A 198 2.87 8.59 13.51
N GLY A 199 2.41 9.80 13.85
CA GLY A 199 1.45 9.99 14.92
C GLY A 199 0.10 9.29 14.68
N SER A 200 -0.29 9.09 13.42
CA SER A 200 -1.49 8.32 13.07
C SER A 200 -1.31 6.83 13.33
N VAL A 201 -0.15 6.27 12.97
CA VAL A 201 0.19 4.86 13.25
C VAL A 201 0.30 4.62 14.76
N ASP A 202 0.99 5.50 15.49
CA ASP A 202 1.18 5.38 16.93
C ASP A 202 -0.16 5.34 17.67
N ARG A 203 -1.10 6.24 17.33
CA ARG A 203 -2.48 6.21 17.89
C ARG A 203 -3.24 4.93 17.57
N THR A 204 -2.98 4.31 16.42
CA THR A 204 -3.60 3.03 16.06
C THR A 204 -3.00 1.90 16.88
N VAL A 205 -1.69 1.89 17.09
CA VAL A 205 -1.01 0.90 17.94
C VAL A 205 -1.46 0.98 19.40
N GLU A 206 -1.69 2.19 19.93
CA GLU A 206 -2.27 2.37 21.27
C GLU A 206 -3.65 1.70 21.42
N ALA A 207 -4.39 1.54 20.31
CA ALA A 207 -5.71 0.91 20.29
C ALA A 207 -5.68 -0.60 19.93
N ILE A 208 -4.52 -1.26 19.92
CA ILE A 208 -4.38 -2.68 19.51
C ILE A 208 -5.34 -3.61 20.27
N GLY A 209 -5.54 -3.41 21.57
CA GLY A 209 -6.49 -4.17 22.38
C GLY A 209 -7.92 -4.08 21.83
N SER A 210 -8.37 -2.86 21.54
CA SER A 210 -9.69 -2.59 20.97
C SER A 210 -9.83 -3.11 19.52
N ILE A 211 -8.75 -3.08 18.72
CA ILE A 211 -8.71 -3.66 17.35
C ILE A 211 -8.82 -5.18 17.43
N LYS A 212 -8.11 -5.82 18.34
CA LYS A 212 -8.21 -7.26 18.60
C LYS A 212 -9.65 -7.70 18.87
N GLU A 213 -10.40 -6.90 19.57
CA GLU A 213 -11.82 -7.16 19.90
C GLU A 213 -12.77 -6.78 18.74
N ALA A 214 -12.27 -6.10 17.69
CA ALA A 214 -13.05 -5.42 16.64
C ALA A 214 -14.13 -4.49 17.24
N SER A 215 -13.80 -3.83 18.34
CA SER A 215 -14.72 -2.85 18.94
C SER A 215 -14.86 -1.63 18.03
N CYS A 216 -15.98 -0.90 18.19
CA CYS A 216 -16.21 0.32 17.41
C CYS A 216 -15.06 1.34 17.57
N GLU A 217 -14.49 1.47 18.77
CA GLU A 217 -13.34 2.35 19.02
C GLU A 217 -12.11 1.87 18.24
N GLY A 218 -11.75 0.58 18.35
CA GLY A 218 -10.58 0.01 17.67
C GLY A 218 -10.68 0.12 16.15
N ILE A 219 -11.85 -0.18 15.59
CA ILE A 219 -12.10 -0.10 14.15
C ILE A 219 -12.09 1.35 13.65
N THR A 220 -12.62 2.30 14.44
CA THR A 220 -12.52 3.72 14.13
C THR A 220 -11.06 4.16 14.08
N ARG A 221 -10.25 3.80 15.10
CA ARG A 221 -8.80 4.12 15.12
C ARG A 221 -8.05 3.53 13.94
N LEU A 222 -8.34 2.28 13.59
CA LEU A 222 -7.73 1.65 12.42
C LEU A 222 -8.12 2.37 11.12
N MET A 223 -9.40 2.67 10.93
CA MET A 223 -9.87 3.35 9.73
C MET A 223 -9.32 4.77 9.63
N ASP A 224 -9.24 5.51 10.74
CA ASP A 224 -8.62 6.84 10.81
C ASP A 224 -7.13 6.77 10.42
N GLY A 225 -6.42 5.73 10.89
CA GLY A 225 -5.03 5.47 10.53
C GLY A 225 -4.84 5.23 9.03
N LEU A 226 -5.67 4.36 8.45
CA LEU A 226 -5.64 4.01 7.03
C LEU A 226 -5.97 5.21 6.13
N VAL A 227 -7.04 5.95 6.44
CA VAL A 227 -7.42 7.16 5.69
C VAL A 227 -6.39 8.27 5.89
N GLY A 228 -5.84 8.42 7.10
CA GLY A 228 -4.75 9.36 7.38
C GLY A 228 -3.50 9.08 6.57
N SER A 229 -3.12 7.81 6.39
CA SER A 229 -2.05 7.40 5.48
C SER A 229 -2.33 7.82 4.03
N GLY A 230 -3.55 7.57 3.56
CA GLY A 230 -3.98 7.99 2.23
C GLY A 230 -3.95 9.51 2.04
N PHE A 231 -4.33 10.30 3.04
CA PHE A 231 -4.20 11.76 3.01
C PHE A 231 -2.73 12.22 2.99
N GLY A 232 -1.83 11.53 3.69
CA GLY A 232 -0.40 11.79 3.61
C GLY A 232 0.16 11.58 2.19
N MET A 233 -0.24 10.48 1.53
CA MET A 233 0.09 10.25 0.11
C MET A 233 -0.49 11.32 -0.81
N LEU A 234 -1.73 11.73 -0.61
CA LEU A 234 -2.40 12.76 -1.38
C LEU A 234 -1.71 14.12 -1.23
N ALA A 235 -1.39 14.52 -0.01
CA ALA A 235 -0.70 15.78 0.28
C ALA A 235 0.71 15.83 -0.31
N PHE A 236 1.42 14.70 -0.30
CA PHE A 236 2.76 14.61 -0.89
C PHE A 236 2.73 14.49 -2.42
N GLY A 237 1.68 13.93 -2.98
CA GLY A 237 1.51 13.71 -4.43
C GLY A 237 2.08 12.39 -4.95
N ASP A 238 2.60 11.53 -4.07
CA ASP A 238 3.09 10.19 -4.43
C ASP A 238 3.04 9.24 -3.20
N SER A 239 3.34 7.95 -3.40
CA SER A 239 3.25 6.94 -2.35
C SER A 239 4.53 6.74 -1.53
N ARG A 240 5.56 7.61 -1.65
CA ARG A 240 6.81 7.47 -0.87
C ARG A 240 6.57 7.40 0.63
N PRO A 241 5.71 8.25 1.22
CA PRO A 241 5.51 8.22 2.66
C PRO A 241 4.91 6.89 3.18
N ALA A 242 4.20 6.16 2.32
CA ALA A 242 3.42 5.00 2.70
C ALA A 242 3.93 3.65 2.16
N SER A 243 4.96 3.65 1.30
CA SER A 243 5.38 2.46 0.55
C SER A 243 6.91 2.40 0.45
N GLY A 244 7.56 1.71 1.35
CA GLY A 244 9.00 1.50 1.44
C GLY A 244 9.44 0.09 1.07
N SER A 245 10.48 -0.39 1.73
CA SER A 245 11.08 -1.70 1.51
C SER A 245 10.11 -2.87 1.71
N GLU A 246 9.22 -2.76 2.69
CA GLU A 246 8.17 -3.74 2.97
C GLU A 246 7.19 -3.89 1.80
N HIS A 247 6.73 -2.78 1.25
CA HIS A 247 5.84 -2.79 0.09
C HIS A 247 6.54 -3.30 -1.17
N HIS A 248 7.83 -2.98 -1.35
CA HIS A 248 8.59 -3.49 -2.49
C HIS A 248 8.66 -5.02 -2.46
N VAL A 249 8.89 -5.60 -1.29
CA VAL A 249 8.91 -7.06 -1.10
C VAL A 249 7.51 -7.65 -1.27
N ALA A 250 6.48 -7.05 -0.64
CA ALA A 250 5.09 -7.51 -0.74
C ALA A 250 4.59 -7.51 -2.20
N HIS A 251 4.84 -6.45 -2.95
CA HIS A 251 4.48 -6.39 -4.37
C HIS A 251 5.31 -7.33 -5.25
N PHE A 252 6.57 -7.61 -4.90
CA PHE A 252 7.36 -8.64 -5.56
C PHE A 252 6.68 -10.01 -5.43
N TRP A 253 6.28 -10.40 -4.21
CA TRP A 253 5.55 -11.65 -3.96
C TRP A 253 4.20 -11.68 -4.68
N GLU A 254 3.49 -10.58 -4.69
CA GLU A 254 2.21 -10.45 -5.40
C GLU A 254 2.36 -10.71 -6.91
N MET A 255 3.39 -10.13 -7.54
CA MET A 255 3.69 -10.42 -8.95
C MET A 255 4.03 -11.90 -9.19
N LYS A 256 4.75 -12.55 -8.24
CA LYS A 256 5.01 -14.00 -8.33
C LYS A 256 3.70 -14.79 -8.34
N PHE A 257 2.76 -14.47 -7.44
CA PHE A 257 1.45 -15.13 -7.38
C PHE A 257 0.67 -14.93 -8.68
N ILE A 258 0.62 -13.72 -9.21
CA ILE A 258 -0.04 -13.40 -10.50
C ILE A 258 0.60 -14.18 -11.66
N LEU A 259 1.94 -14.23 -11.73
CA LEU A 259 2.66 -14.93 -12.80
C LEU A 259 2.47 -16.45 -12.75
N GLU A 260 2.31 -17.02 -11.57
CA GLU A 260 2.11 -18.44 -11.34
C GLU A 260 0.63 -18.84 -11.32
N GLY A 261 -0.32 -17.90 -11.42
CA GLY A 261 -1.77 -18.16 -11.36
C GLY A 261 -2.20 -18.69 -9.99
N ARG A 262 -1.55 -18.25 -8.92
CA ARG A 262 -1.86 -18.64 -7.54
C ARG A 262 -2.97 -17.74 -6.97
N PRO A 263 -3.79 -18.25 -6.03
CA PRO A 263 -4.80 -17.45 -5.35
C PRO A 263 -4.22 -16.16 -4.75
N ALA A 264 -4.98 -15.07 -4.82
CA ALA A 264 -4.56 -13.81 -4.23
C ALA A 264 -4.53 -13.88 -2.70
N VAL A 265 -3.52 -13.26 -2.12
CA VAL A 265 -3.43 -12.97 -0.69
C VAL A 265 -3.73 -11.49 -0.50
N LEU A 266 -4.44 -11.12 0.56
CA LEU A 266 -4.76 -9.73 0.87
C LEU A 266 -3.49 -8.86 0.87
N HIS A 267 -3.58 -7.67 0.29
CA HIS A 267 -2.43 -6.77 0.15
C HIS A 267 -1.76 -6.48 1.50
N GLY A 268 -2.54 -6.00 2.47
CA GLY A 268 -1.99 -5.64 3.78
C GLY A 268 -1.46 -6.84 4.57
N THR A 269 -1.95 -8.05 4.32
CA THR A 269 -1.36 -9.28 4.89
C THR A 269 0.07 -9.49 4.39
N LYS A 270 0.31 -9.36 3.08
CA LYS A 270 1.68 -9.44 2.51
C LYS A 270 2.57 -8.32 3.02
N VAL A 271 2.02 -7.09 3.10
CA VAL A 271 2.74 -5.94 3.65
C VAL A 271 3.11 -6.18 5.11
N GLY A 272 2.19 -6.66 5.95
CA GLY A 272 2.46 -6.95 7.36
C GLY A 272 3.59 -7.97 7.55
N VAL A 273 3.56 -9.09 6.81
CA VAL A 273 4.63 -10.09 6.83
C VAL A 273 5.96 -9.49 6.38
N ALA A 274 5.95 -8.70 5.30
CA ALA A 274 7.16 -8.03 4.79
C ALA A 274 7.68 -6.96 5.76
N THR A 275 6.80 -6.29 6.52
CA THR A 275 7.17 -5.30 7.55
C THR A 275 7.94 -5.94 8.69
N VAL A 276 7.54 -7.13 9.15
CA VAL A 276 8.29 -7.89 10.16
C VAL A 276 9.71 -8.19 9.66
N LEU A 277 9.86 -8.61 8.40
CA LEU A 277 11.18 -8.89 7.81
C LEU A 277 12.01 -7.61 7.60
N ALA A 278 11.38 -6.53 7.20
CA ALA A 278 12.05 -5.22 7.08
C ALA A 278 12.53 -4.72 8.45
N ALA A 279 11.71 -4.85 9.50
CA ALA A 279 12.08 -4.49 10.87
C ALA A 279 13.28 -5.31 11.37
N LYS A 280 13.34 -6.63 11.13
CA LYS A 280 14.53 -7.47 11.41
C LYS A 280 15.77 -6.91 10.73
N ARG A 281 15.67 -6.48 9.48
CA ARG A 281 16.79 -5.90 8.74
C ARG A 281 17.20 -4.52 9.29
N TYR A 282 16.24 -3.71 9.76
CA TYR A 282 16.53 -2.48 10.49
C TYR A 282 17.27 -2.76 11.82
N GLU A 283 16.92 -3.85 12.54
CA GLU A 283 17.67 -4.29 13.73
C GLU A 283 19.11 -4.68 13.39
N LEU A 284 19.32 -5.38 12.27
CA LEU A 284 20.66 -5.73 11.80
C LEU A 284 21.46 -4.49 11.42
N LEU A 285 20.83 -3.50 10.77
CA LEU A 285 21.45 -2.21 10.45
C LEU A 285 21.86 -1.46 11.72
N ARG A 286 21.01 -1.44 12.77
CA ARG A 286 21.34 -0.83 14.07
C ARG A 286 22.54 -1.47 14.77
N ARG A 287 22.78 -2.77 14.54
CA ARG A 287 23.93 -3.48 15.13
C ARG A 287 25.22 -3.28 14.37
N MET A 288 25.15 -2.82 13.12
CA MET A 288 26.35 -2.57 12.28
C MET A 288 27.06 -1.29 12.72
N SER A 289 28.34 -1.38 13.01
CA SER A 289 29.18 -0.21 13.30
C SER A 289 29.60 0.51 12.01
N LYS A 290 29.95 1.80 12.11
CA LYS A 290 30.50 2.58 10.99
C LYS A 290 31.75 1.92 10.40
N ALA A 291 32.62 1.34 11.25
CA ALA A 291 33.83 0.65 10.80
C ALA A 291 33.51 -0.63 10.00
N GLU A 292 32.46 -1.35 10.35
CA GLU A 292 31.99 -2.51 9.58
C GLU A 292 31.39 -2.07 8.25
N ALA A 293 30.60 -0.99 8.25
CA ALA A 293 30.03 -0.43 7.02
C ALA A 293 31.16 0.03 6.06
N ASP A 294 32.17 0.71 6.55
CA ASP A 294 33.32 1.14 5.77
C ASP A 294 34.10 -0.06 5.20
N ARG A 295 34.35 -1.08 6.02
CA ARG A 295 35.04 -2.30 5.58
C ARG A 295 34.27 -3.02 4.47
N VAL A 296 32.92 -3.01 4.49
CA VAL A 296 32.10 -3.64 3.46
C VAL A 296 32.01 -2.76 2.21
N LEU A 297 31.80 -1.46 2.36
CA LEU A 297 31.63 -0.53 1.24
C LEU A 297 32.95 -0.22 0.52
N GLY A 298 34.07 -0.18 1.24
CA GLY A 298 35.38 0.18 0.69
C GLY A 298 35.72 -0.57 -0.60
N PRO A 299 35.75 -1.92 -0.60
CA PRO A 299 36.11 -2.71 -1.78
C PRO A 299 34.96 -2.83 -2.81
N ARG A 300 33.74 -2.38 -2.49
CA ARG A 300 32.61 -2.52 -3.41
C ARG A 300 32.75 -1.62 -4.63
N THR A 301 32.47 -2.21 -5.78
CA THR A 301 32.33 -1.51 -7.07
C THR A 301 30.87 -1.49 -7.51
N LEU A 302 30.51 -0.53 -8.34
CA LEU A 302 29.21 -0.51 -8.98
C LEU A 302 29.06 -1.79 -9.85
N PRO A 303 27.99 -2.59 -9.68
CA PRO A 303 27.74 -3.73 -10.56
C PRO A 303 27.64 -3.29 -12.02
N SER A 304 28.13 -4.10 -12.93
CA SER A 304 27.95 -3.83 -14.34
C SER A 304 26.46 -3.90 -14.73
N GLN A 305 26.10 -3.19 -15.80
CA GLN A 305 24.73 -3.25 -16.34
C GLN A 305 24.31 -4.70 -16.66
N ALA A 306 25.24 -5.53 -17.13
CA ALA A 306 24.99 -6.94 -17.41
C ALA A 306 24.64 -7.74 -16.13
N GLN A 307 25.34 -7.47 -15.03
CA GLN A 307 25.05 -8.09 -13.73
C GLN A 307 23.66 -7.65 -13.21
N MET A 308 23.38 -6.34 -13.18
CA MET A 308 22.07 -5.83 -12.77
C MET A 308 20.92 -6.40 -13.63
N LEU A 309 21.12 -6.50 -14.93
CA LEU A 309 20.14 -7.11 -15.85
C LEU A 309 19.93 -8.60 -15.54
N ALA A 310 20.99 -9.34 -15.23
CA ALA A 310 20.89 -10.75 -14.86
C ALA A 310 20.12 -10.94 -13.55
N GLU A 311 20.37 -10.10 -12.53
CA GLU A 311 19.64 -10.11 -11.25
C GLU A 311 18.15 -9.78 -11.45
N ILE A 312 17.83 -8.75 -12.26
CA ILE A 312 16.44 -8.40 -12.60
C ILE A 312 15.75 -9.55 -13.32
N ARG A 313 16.41 -10.18 -14.28
CA ARG A 313 15.84 -11.36 -15.01
C ARG A 313 15.55 -12.53 -14.08
N ALA A 314 16.48 -12.81 -13.16
CA ALA A 314 16.29 -13.88 -12.18
C ALA A 314 15.11 -13.62 -11.24
N GLY A 315 14.92 -12.36 -10.82
CA GLY A 315 13.82 -11.98 -9.93
C GLY A 315 12.47 -11.84 -10.63
N TYR A 316 12.44 -11.17 -11.76
CA TYR A 316 11.21 -10.64 -12.37
C TYR A 316 10.74 -11.39 -13.64
N GLY A 317 11.57 -12.25 -14.22
CA GLY A 317 11.18 -13.09 -15.34
C GLY A 317 10.49 -12.34 -16.49
N PRO A 318 9.22 -12.65 -16.80
CA PRO A 318 8.51 -12.06 -17.95
C PRO A 318 8.34 -10.54 -17.89
N VAL A 319 8.41 -9.94 -16.70
CA VAL A 319 8.24 -8.48 -16.51
C VAL A 319 9.56 -7.72 -16.45
N THR A 320 10.68 -8.38 -16.75
CA THR A 320 12.06 -7.82 -16.74
C THR A 320 12.16 -6.47 -17.45
N GLU A 321 11.64 -6.36 -18.66
CA GLU A 321 11.74 -5.13 -19.47
C GLU A 321 11.07 -3.93 -18.77
N ARG A 322 9.95 -4.18 -18.08
CA ARG A 322 9.26 -3.13 -17.31
C ARG A 322 10.12 -2.66 -16.15
N ILE A 323 10.77 -3.57 -15.43
CA ILE A 323 11.66 -3.24 -14.30
C ILE A 323 12.90 -2.49 -14.79
N VAL A 324 13.50 -2.90 -15.91
CA VAL A 324 14.63 -2.18 -16.54
C VAL A 324 14.25 -0.73 -16.86
N GLN A 325 13.04 -0.49 -17.40
CA GLN A 325 12.57 0.87 -17.66
C GLN A 325 12.43 1.70 -16.37
N ILE A 326 11.96 1.10 -15.28
CA ILE A 326 11.86 1.76 -13.96
C ILE A 326 13.25 2.08 -13.43
N GLN A 327 14.23 1.18 -13.62
CA GLN A 327 15.57 1.30 -13.07
C GLN A 327 16.55 2.06 -13.99
N LYS A 328 16.08 2.79 -15.01
CA LYS A 328 16.95 3.63 -15.86
C LYS A 328 17.91 4.53 -15.08
N PRO A 329 17.51 5.21 -13.97
CA PRO A 329 18.44 6.02 -13.20
C PRO A 329 19.58 5.21 -12.57
N LEU A 330 19.28 4.00 -12.05
CA LEU A 330 20.32 3.11 -11.53
C LEU A 330 21.27 2.62 -12.62
N PHE A 331 20.76 2.30 -13.80
CA PHE A 331 21.57 1.88 -14.95
C PHE A 331 22.44 3.02 -15.51
N ALA A 332 22.04 4.28 -15.27
CA ALA A 332 22.80 5.46 -15.66
C ALA A 332 23.86 5.87 -14.62
N MET A 333 23.82 5.27 -13.42
CA MET A 333 24.79 5.58 -12.36
C MET A 333 26.23 5.29 -12.85
N THR A 334 27.12 6.24 -12.61
CA THR A 334 28.55 6.08 -12.92
C THR A 334 29.35 5.57 -11.72
N PRO A 335 30.57 5.04 -11.91
CA PRO A 335 31.48 4.71 -10.80
C PRO A 335 31.76 5.89 -9.86
N ALA A 336 31.77 7.13 -10.39
CA ALA A 336 31.96 8.34 -9.59
C ALA A 336 30.74 8.63 -8.71
N ASP A 337 29.52 8.49 -9.25
CA ASP A 337 28.28 8.65 -8.48
C ASP A 337 28.21 7.61 -7.36
N PHE A 338 28.62 6.37 -7.64
CA PHE A 338 28.65 5.31 -6.62
C PHE A 338 29.71 5.57 -5.56
N ALA A 339 30.89 6.12 -5.91
CA ALA A 339 31.90 6.53 -4.94
C ALA A 339 31.37 7.63 -4.02
N SER A 340 30.72 8.66 -4.59
CA SER A 340 30.07 9.73 -3.82
C SER A 340 28.97 9.21 -2.89
N LEU A 341 28.18 8.22 -3.35
CA LEU A 341 27.17 7.57 -2.52
C LEU A 341 27.82 6.85 -1.31
N LYS A 342 28.92 6.11 -1.51
CA LYS A 342 29.63 5.45 -0.41
C LYS A 342 30.13 6.45 0.63
N GLU A 343 30.73 7.56 0.19
CA GLU A 343 31.17 8.64 1.07
C GLU A 343 29.98 9.24 1.83
N ARG A 344 28.86 9.49 1.15
CA ARG A 344 27.62 10.03 1.76
C ARG A 344 27.06 9.08 2.82
N ILE A 345 27.03 7.77 2.57
CA ILE A 345 26.59 6.75 3.55
C ILE A 345 27.48 6.84 4.80
N LEU A 346 28.80 6.84 4.64
CA LEU A 346 29.72 6.86 5.79
C LEU A 346 29.71 8.21 6.53
N ALA A 347 29.58 9.31 5.82
CA ALA A 347 29.49 10.64 6.43
C ALA A 347 28.22 10.81 7.27
N ASN A 348 27.13 10.18 6.87
CA ASN A 348 25.83 10.28 7.54
C ASN A 348 25.51 9.05 8.41
N TRP A 349 26.50 8.24 8.81
CA TRP A 349 26.26 6.97 9.49
C TRP A 349 25.46 7.14 10.79
N ASP A 350 25.77 8.13 11.60
CA ASP A 350 25.05 8.39 12.86
C ASP A 350 23.58 8.73 12.58
N ARG A 351 23.30 9.51 11.56
CA ARG A 351 21.92 9.83 11.16
C ARG A 351 21.18 8.61 10.61
N ILE A 352 21.85 7.72 9.88
CA ILE A 352 21.29 6.43 9.45
C ILE A 352 20.92 5.59 10.67
N GLN A 353 21.75 5.55 11.72
CA GLN A 353 21.45 4.83 12.96
C GLN A 353 20.25 5.44 13.71
N GLU A 354 20.14 6.77 13.77
CA GLU A 354 19.01 7.46 14.35
C GLU A 354 17.69 7.11 13.60
N ILE A 355 17.72 7.16 12.27
CA ILE A 355 16.58 6.77 11.44
C ILE A 355 16.20 5.30 11.69
N ALA A 356 17.18 4.40 11.69
CA ALA A 356 16.93 2.99 11.95
C ALA A 356 16.34 2.73 13.34
N ALA A 357 16.70 3.54 14.34
CA ALA A 357 16.18 3.46 15.70
C ALA A 357 14.69 3.86 15.81
N THR A 358 14.14 4.57 14.82
CA THR A 358 12.70 4.94 14.80
C THR A 358 11.78 3.77 14.46
N VAL A 359 12.32 2.68 13.91
CA VAL A 359 11.53 1.49 13.55
C VAL A 359 11.38 0.60 14.77
N PRO A 360 10.17 0.18 15.16
CA PRO A 360 9.96 -0.80 16.23
C PRO A 360 10.67 -2.12 15.96
N THR A 361 10.84 -2.94 16.98
CA THR A 361 11.43 -4.28 16.79
C THR A 361 10.51 -5.17 15.97
N ALA A 362 11.11 -6.16 15.29
CA ALA A 362 10.34 -7.14 14.55
C ALA A 362 9.36 -7.92 15.44
N GLU A 363 9.75 -8.19 16.70
CA GLU A 363 8.91 -8.83 17.70
C GLU A 363 7.68 -7.96 18.03
N GLN A 364 7.87 -6.67 18.30
CA GLN A 364 6.75 -5.75 18.56
C GLN A 364 5.75 -5.69 17.41
N ILE A 365 6.25 -5.58 16.17
CA ILE A 365 5.38 -5.55 14.97
C ILE A 365 4.64 -6.89 14.81
N ALA A 366 5.33 -8.01 15.02
CA ALA A 366 4.74 -9.34 14.95
C ALA A 366 3.65 -9.53 16.02
N ASP A 367 3.87 -9.06 17.24
CA ASP A 367 2.89 -9.11 18.33
C ASP A 367 1.63 -8.32 17.98
N TRP A 368 1.76 -7.12 17.42
CA TRP A 368 0.61 -6.30 17.00
C TRP A 368 -0.20 -6.97 15.89
N ILE A 369 0.45 -7.50 14.86
CA ILE A 369 -0.23 -8.22 13.78
C ILE A 369 -0.93 -9.47 14.31
N THR A 370 -0.25 -10.26 15.14
CA THR A 370 -0.80 -11.48 15.75
C THR A 370 -1.99 -11.16 16.67
N ALA A 371 -1.93 -10.07 17.42
CA ALA A 371 -3.03 -9.62 18.27
C ALA A 371 -4.32 -9.35 17.47
N ALA A 372 -4.20 -8.83 16.25
CA ALA A 372 -5.34 -8.64 15.35
C ALA A 372 -5.75 -9.91 14.58
N GLY A 373 -5.03 -11.03 14.76
CA GLY A 373 -5.29 -12.31 14.08
C GLY A 373 -4.61 -12.44 12.71
N GLY A 374 -3.64 -11.57 12.40
CA GLY A 374 -2.88 -11.63 11.14
C GLY A 374 -1.69 -12.57 11.22
N PRO A 375 -1.28 -13.18 10.09
CA PRO A 375 -0.08 -14.01 10.01
C PRO A 375 1.18 -13.15 9.97
N VAL A 376 2.27 -13.69 10.54
CA VAL A 376 3.60 -13.07 10.54
C VAL A 376 4.65 -13.94 9.86
N ASP A 377 4.33 -15.22 9.63
CA ASP A 377 5.18 -16.17 8.94
C ASP A 377 4.89 -16.17 7.43
N PRO A 378 5.90 -15.93 6.56
CA PRO A 378 5.73 -16.07 5.11
C PRO A 378 5.11 -17.39 4.65
N ALA A 379 5.39 -18.52 5.33
CA ALA A 379 4.81 -19.80 4.97
C ALA A 379 3.29 -19.83 5.18
N ALA A 380 2.77 -19.11 6.18
CA ALA A 380 1.33 -19.02 6.45
C ALA A 380 0.54 -18.32 5.33
N ILE A 381 1.21 -17.54 4.48
CA ILE A 381 0.63 -16.91 3.29
C ILE A 381 1.03 -17.62 1.99
N GLY A 382 1.53 -18.84 2.10
CA GLY A 382 1.85 -19.71 0.97
C GLY A 382 3.17 -19.38 0.26
N LEU A 383 4.07 -18.59 0.86
CA LEU A 383 5.38 -18.31 0.30
C LEU A 383 6.38 -19.44 0.63
N ARG A 384 7.15 -19.82 -0.37
CA ARG A 384 8.29 -20.75 -0.20
C ARG A 384 9.54 -19.98 0.28
N PRO A 385 10.47 -20.62 0.98
CA PRO A 385 11.70 -19.98 1.47
C PRO A 385 12.55 -19.30 0.38
N ASP A 386 12.61 -19.90 -0.83
CA ASP A 386 13.30 -19.35 -1.98
C ASP A 386 12.62 -18.07 -2.49
N GLU A 387 11.29 -17.99 -2.46
CA GLU A 387 10.52 -16.80 -2.85
C GLU A 387 10.70 -15.66 -1.85
N VAL A 388 10.73 -15.99 -0.55
CA VAL A 388 11.01 -15.01 0.50
C VAL A 388 12.39 -14.40 0.29
N ARG A 389 13.41 -15.26 0.12
CA ARG A 389 14.78 -14.83 -0.17
C ARG A 389 14.86 -13.96 -1.43
N LEU A 390 14.23 -14.43 -2.51
CA LEU A 390 14.24 -13.71 -3.79
C LEU A 390 13.59 -12.33 -3.67
N GLY A 391 12.47 -12.21 -2.95
CA GLY A 391 11.80 -10.94 -2.68
C GLY A 391 12.69 -9.95 -1.91
N LEU A 392 13.38 -10.41 -0.89
CA LEU A 392 14.30 -9.58 -0.09
C LEU A 392 15.54 -9.14 -0.90
N VAL A 393 16.03 -9.99 -1.80
CA VAL A 393 17.18 -9.69 -2.67
C VAL A 393 16.77 -8.76 -3.83
N SER A 394 15.66 -9.06 -4.51
CA SER A 394 15.25 -8.36 -5.74
C SER A 394 14.32 -7.18 -5.51
N GLY A 395 13.73 -7.06 -4.33
CA GLY A 395 12.75 -6.01 -4.02
C GLY A 395 13.27 -4.59 -4.25
N HIS A 396 14.57 -4.35 -4.11
CA HIS A 396 15.16 -3.04 -4.35
C HIS A 396 15.11 -2.58 -5.82
N TYR A 397 14.79 -3.46 -6.76
CA TYR A 397 14.60 -3.10 -8.17
C TYR A 397 13.15 -2.72 -8.52
N LEU A 398 12.17 -2.98 -7.64
CA LEU A 398 10.75 -2.81 -7.95
C LEU A 398 10.38 -1.36 -8.29
N ARG A 399 10.97 -0.41 -7.58
CA ARG A 399 10.75 1.04 -7.74
C ARG A 399 12.07 1.77 -7.80
N ASP A 400 12.07 2.91 -8.45
CA ASP A 400 13.18 3.85 -8.40
C ASP A 400 13.08 4.70 -7.12
N ARG A 401 13.42 4.07 -5.99
CA ARG A 401 13.45 4.67 -4.64
C ARG A 401 14.61 4.09 -3.86
N PHE A 402 15.23 4.93 -3.04
CA PHE A 402 16.23 4.48 -2.10
C PHE A 402 15.55 4.00 -0.81
N THR A 403 15.74 2.75 -0.48
CA THR A 403 15.13 2.10 0.70
C THR A 403 16.16 1.25 1.43
N LEU A 404 15.80 0.73 2.60
CA LEU A 404 16.61 -0.26 3.31
C LEU A 404 17.05 -1.43 2.41
N ASN A 405 16.20 -1.87 1.47
CA ASN A 405 16.57 -2.94 0.54
C ASN A 405 17.76 -2.52 -0.35
N ARG A 406 17.79 -1.27 -0.84
CA ARG A 406 18.89 -0.73 -1.62
C ARG A 406 20.15 -0.50 -0.76
N LEU A 407 20.00 0.09 0.42
CA LEU A 407 21.08 0.28 1.37
C LEU A 407 21.68 -1.08 1.80
N GLY A 408 20.83 -2.04 2.13
CA GLY A 408 21.24 -3.39 2.52
C GLY A 408 21.96 -4.15 1.41
N TYR A 409 21.57 -3.93 0.14
CA TYR A 409 22.29 -4.48 -1.02
C TYR A 409 23.73 -3.94 -1.09
N TRP A 410 23.94 -2.63 -0.88
CA TRP A 410 25.26 -2.03 -0.87
C TRP A 410 26.09 -2.45 0.35
N LEU A 411 25.48 -2.54 1.52
CA LEU A 411 26.12 -2.94 2.78
C LEU A 411 26.32 -4.45 2.94
N ASN A 412 25.84 -5.27 1.99
CA ASN A 412 25.76 -6.73 2.15
C ASN A 412 25.09 -7.13 3.48
N LEU A 413 24.03 -6.38 3.85
CA LEU A 413 23.30 -6.62 5.09
C LEU A 413 22.62 -7.97 5.03
N PRO A 414 22.69 -8.82 6.07
CA PRO A 414 21.97 -10.09 6.12
C PRO A 414 20.47 -9.91 5.85
N LEU A 415 19.84 -10.95 5.31
CA LEU A 415 18.42 -10.88 4.95
C LEU A 415 17.48 -11.00 6.17
N GLY A 416 18.00 -11.48 7.31
CA GLY A 416 17.21 -11.66 8.55
C GLY A 416 16.30 -12.89 8.52
N ILE A 417 16.55 -13.82 7.60
CA ILE A 417 15.85 -15.10 7.46
C ILE A 417 16.79 -16.30 7.69
N GLU A 418 18.07 -16.02 7.97
CA GLU A 418 19.04 -17.02 8.37
C GLU A 418 18.62 -17.56 9.75
N ALA A 419 18.58 -18.90 9.88
CA ALA A 419 18.21 -19.59 11.11
C ALA A 419 19.33 -19.48 12.17
#